data_5aaf1b64a65c6e2e9f216a75c3ddcbd9
#
_entry.id   5aaf1b64a65c6e2e9f216a75c3ddcbd9
#
_cell.length_a   1.000
_cell.length_b   1.000
_cell.length_c   1.000
_cell.angle_alpha   90.00
_cell.angle_beta   90.00
_cell.angle_gamma   90.00
#
_symmetry.space_group_name_H-M   'P 1'
#
loop_
_entity.id
_entity.type
_entity.pdbx_description
1 polymer ?
#
loop_
_entity_poly.entity_id
_entity_poly.type
_entity_poly.pdbx_seq_one_letter_code
_entity_poly.pdbx_strand_id
1 'polypeptide(L)'
;MKEIFDKRYPVTSFFLLVTALVFLLMLVTTGINFDYVKTLFQFGAMYGPIIRLFPEQIWRLFSAIFVHIGWEHFIVNMISLYFLGRQVEEIFGSKQFFFLYLLSGMMGNLFVFAFTPKTLAAGAST
;
A
#
# COMPACT_ATOMS: atom_id res chain seq x y z
N MET A 1 -17.29 -11.85 -3.89
CA MET A 1 -17.08 -10.63 -4.68
C MET A 1 -18.01 -9.50 -4.28
N LYS A 2 -19.31 -9.78 -4.08
CA LYS A 2 -20.27 -8.75 -3.64
C LYS A 2 -19.86 -8.11 -2.32
N GLU A 3 -19.23 -8.89 -1.43
CA GLU A 3 -18.82 -8.39 -0.11
C GLU A 3 -17.66 -7.41 -0.21
N ILE A 4 -16.78 -7.57 -1.21
CA ILE A 4 -15.64 -6.68 -1.42
C ILE A 4 -16.10 -5.35 -2.00
N PHE A 5 -17.11 -5.39 -2.90
CA PHE A 5 -17.61 -4.18 -3.57
C PHE A 5 -18.92 -3.69 -2.95
N ASP A 6 -18.96 -3.59 -1.62
CA ASP A 6 -20.13 -3.15 -0.89
C ASP A 6 -20.32 -1.65 -1.04
N LYS A 7 -21.51 -1.23 -1.52
CA LYS A 7 -21.82 0.17 -1.77
C LYS A 7 -21.86 1.01 -0.48
N ARG A 8 -22.01 0.35 0.67
CA ARG A 8 -21.98 1.05 1.97
C ARG A 8 -20.57 1.46 2.37
N TYR A 9 -19.56 0.82 1.75
CA TYR A 9 -18.16 1.05 2.08
C TYR A 9 -17.35 1.28 0.80
N PRO A 10 -17.65 2.38 0.08
CA PRO A 10 -17.02 2.60 -1.22
C PRO A 10 -15.52 2.81 -1.16
N VAL A 11 -15.01 3.47 -0.11
CA VAL A 11 -13.58 3.74 0.01
C VAL A 11 -12.81 2.47 0.39
N THR A 12 -13.34 1.67 1.32
CA THR A 12 -12.74 0.37 1.64
C THR A 12 -12.67 -0.50 0.39
N SER A 13 -13.77 -0.57 -0.37
CA SER A 13 -13.82 -1.33 -1.62
C SER A 13 -12.81 -0.82 -2.63
N PHE A 14 -12.66 0.49 -2.75
CA PHE A 14 -11.70 1.12 -3.65
C PHE A 14 -10.26 0.74 -3.30
N PHE A 15 -9.90 0.84 -2.02
CA PHE A 15 -8.54 0.48 -1.60
C PHE A 15 -8.27 -1.01 -1.77
N LEU A 16 -9.25 -1.87 -1.49
CA LEU A 16 -9.12 -3.31 -1.72
C LEU A 16 -8.87 -3.60 -3.19
N LEU A 17 -9.63 -2.96 -4.07
CA LEU A 17 -9.50 -3.16 -5.51
C LEU A 17 -8.13 -2.69 -6.02
N VAL A 18 -7.72 -1.48 -5.66
CA VAL A 18 -6.44 -0.91 -6.11
C VAL A 18 -5.28 -1.79 -5.62
N THR A 19 -5.30 -2.17 -4.35
CA THR A 19 -4.24 -3.00 -3.77
C THR A 19 -4.18 -4.37 -4.47
N ALA A 20 -5.33 -4.99 -4.72
CA ALA A 20 -5.38 -6.28 -5.40
C ALA A 20 -4.87 -6.19 -6.84
N LEU A 21 -5.23 -5.13 -7.57
CA LEU A 21 -4.77 -4.93 -8.93
C LEU A 21 -3.24 -4.71 -8.98
N VAL A 22 -2.71 -3.89 -8.08
CA VAL A 22 -1.27 -3.66 -8.03
C VAL A 22 -0.53 -4.96 -7.75
N PHE A 23 -1.02 -5.75 -6.78
CA PHE A 23 -0.36 -7.02 -6.44
C PHE A 23 -0.41 -8.01 -7.61
N LEU A 24 -1.56 -8.09 -8.29
CA LEU A 24 -1.69 -8.96 -9.46
C LEU A 24 -0.71 -8.58 -10.57
N LEU A 25 -0.61 -7.28 -10.85
CA LEU A 25 0.34 -6.78 -11.86
C LEU A 25 1.78 -7.08 -11.47
N MET A 26 2.10 -6.95 -10.18
CA MET A 26 3.43 -7.28 -9.67
C MET A 26 3.75 -8.76 -9.86
N LEU A 27 2.79 -9.65 -9.59
CA LEU A 27 3.01 -11.08 -9.77
C LEU A 27 3.28 -11.42 -11.23
N VAL A 28 2.53 -10.82 -12.15
CA VAL A 28 2.76 -11.03 -13.59
C VAL A 28 4.14 -10.53 -14.00
N THR A 29 4.50 -9.34 -13.55
CA THR A 29 5.80 -8.75 -13.87
C THR A 29 6.96 -9.56 -13.30
N THR A 30 6.83 -10.00 -12.05
CA THR A 30 7.85 -10.83 -11.39
C THR A 30 8.00 -12.18 -12.11
N GLY A 31 6.88 -12.78 -12.51
CA GLY A 31 6.91 -14.03 -13.27
C GLY A 31 7.69 -13.92 -14.57
N ILE A 32 7.67 -12.74 -15.20
CA ILE A 32 8.41 -12.49 -16.43
C ILE A 32 9.90 -12.22 -16.14
N ASN A 33 10.19 -11.40 -15.13
CA ASN A 33 11.53 -10.90 -14.84
C ASN A 33 12.32 -11.72 -13.83
N PHE A 34 11.65 -12.56 -13.05
CA PHE A 34 12.26 -13.39 -11.99
C PHE A 34 12.99 -12.59 -10.91
N ASP A 35 12.65 -11.30 -10.76
CA ASP A 35 13.29 -10.43 -9.77
C ASP A 35 12.21 -9.65 -9.00
N TYR A 36 11.85 -10.18 -7.83
CA TYR A 36 10.79 -9.61 -7.02
C TYR A 36 11.17 -8.25 -6.43
N VAL A 37 12.42 -8.09 -6.00
CA VAL A 37 12.90 -6.81 -5.43
C VAL A 37 12.84 -5.71 -6.47
N LYS A 38 13.27 -6.00 -7.69
CA LYS A 38 13.20 -5.06 -8.79
C LYS A 38 11.74 -4.68 -9.10
N THR A 39 10.85 -5.66 -9.08
CA THR A 39 9.42 -5.42 -9.30
C THR A 39 8.84 -4.53 -8.22
N LEU A 40 9.15 -4.79 -6.95
CA LEU A 40 8.72 -3.95 -5.85
C LEU A 40 9.12 -2.49 -6.08
N PHE A 41 10.36 -2.27 -6.45
CA PHE A 41 10.88 -0.93 -6.67
C PHE A 41 10.21 -0.26 -7.88
N GLN A 42 10.00 -1.00 -8.96
CA GLN A 42 9.32 -0.49 -10.15
C GLN A 42 7.89 -0.05 -9.86
N PHE A 43 7.19 -0.76 -8.97
CA PHE A 43 5.81 -0.43 -8.62
C PHE A 43 5.70 0.60 -7.50
N GLY A 44 6.81 1.08 -6.98
CA GLY A 44 6.80 2.22 -6.09
C GLY A 44 7.12 1.95 -4.64
N ALA A 45 7.74 0.80 -4.32
CA ALA A 45 8.23 0.56 -2.96
C ALA A 45 9.25 1.64 -2.57
N MET A 46 9.24 2.02 -1.29
CA MET A 46 10.10 3.08 -0.81
C MET A 46 11.45 2.52 -0.34
N TYR A 47 12.52 3.21 -0.72
CA TYR A 47 13.86 2.96 -0.20
C TYR A 47 14.51 4.30 0.10
N GLY A 48 14.81 4.55 1.38
CA GLY A 48 15.28 5.85 1.85
C GLY A 48 16.47 6.43 1.10
N PRO A 49 17.56 5.65 0.85
CA PRO A 49 18.71 6.20 0.14
C PRO A 49 18.37 6.74 -1.25
N ILE A 50 17.43 6.13 -1.96
CA ILE A 50 17.01 6.60 -3.28
C ILE A 50 16.34 7.97 -3.17
N ILE A 51 15.49 8.17 -2.15
CA ILE A 51 14.84 9.46 -1.95
C ILE A 51 15.84 10.54 -1.58
N ARG A 52 16.85 10.20 -0.76
CA ARG A 52 17.89 11.17 -0.36
C ARG A 52 18.75 11.59 -1.54
N LEU A 53 19.10 10.66 -2.42
CA LEU A 53 19.92 10.95 -3.60
C LEU A 53 19.11 11.61 -4.72
N PHE A 54 17.83 11.24 -4.83
CA PHE A 54 16.94 11.71 -5.87
C PHE A 54 15.63 12.18 -5.22
N PRO A 55 15.57 13.42 -4.70
CA PRO A 55 14.39 13.90 -3.98
C PRO A 55 13.09 13.86 -4.81
N GLU A 56 13.18 13.83 -6.14
CA GLU A 56 12.02 13.67 -7.00
C GLU A 56 11.33 12.32 -6.81
N GLN A 57 11.99 11.35 -6.19
CA GLN A 57 11.42 10.03 -5.88
C GLN A 57 10.55 10.03 -4.62
N ILE A 58 10.28 11.19 -4.05
CA ILE A 58 9.49 11.30 -2.82
C ILE A 58 8.06 10.75 -2.99
N TRP A 59 7.57 10.66 -4.24
CA TRP A 59 6.26 10.05 -4.52
C TRP A 59 6.15 8.62 -3.99
N ARG A 60 7.29 7.97 -3.73
CA ARG A 60 7.30 6.60 -3.20
C ARG A 60 6.75 6.50 -1.79
N LEU A 61 6.70 7.61 -1.05
CA LEU A 61 6.02 7.63 0.25
C LEU A 61 4.53 7.33 0.10
N PHE A 62 3.94 7.74 -1.01
CA PHE A 62 2.54 7.46 -1.32
C PHE A 62 2.36 6.11 -1.97
N SER A 63 3.11 5.82 -3.04
CA SER A 63 2.91 4.60 -3.82
C SER A 63 3.20 3.33 -3.03
N ALA A 64 4.13 3.38 -2.08
CA ALA A 64 4.48 2.22 -1.27
C ALA A 64 3.30 1.70 -0.44
N ILE A 65 2.29 2.51 -0.19
CA ILE A 65 1.09 2.09 0.55
C ILE A 65 0.40 0.91 -0.15
N PHE A 66 0.41 0.92 -1.48
CA PHE A 66 -0.34 -0.05 -2.30
C PHE A 66 0.52 -1.21 -2.78
N VAL A 67 1.83 -1.20 -2.49
CA VAL A 67 2.75 -2.25 -2.91
C VAL A 67 3.00 -3.19 -1.74
N HIS A 68 2.93 -4.51 -1.98
CA HIS A 68 3.07 -5.50 -0.90
C HIS A 68 4.18 -6.50 -1.17
N ILE A 69 4.87 -6.89 -0.10
CA ILE A 69 5.99 -7.82 -0.15
C ILE A 69 5.48 -9.22 0.18
N GLY A 70 5.19 -10.02 -0.85
CA GLY A 70 4.81 -11.42 -0.71
C GLY A 70 3.34 -11.65 -0.40
N TRP A 71 2.91 -12.92 -0.51
CA TRP A 71 1.52 -13.32 -0.34
C TRP A 71 1.01 -13.14 1.08
N GLU A 72 1.82 -13.53 2.07
CA GLU A 72 1.41 -13.44 3.46
C GLU A 72 1.10 -11.99 3.84
N HIS A 73 1.99 -11.07 3.50
CA HIS A 73 1.81 -9.65 3.79
C HIS A 73 0.57 -9.11 3.07
N PHE A 74 0.40 -9.49 1.80
CA PHE A 74 -0.75 -9.07 1.02
C PHE A 74 -2.07 -9.55 1.64
N ILE A 75 -2.15 -10.84 1.97
CA ILE A 75 -3.38 -11.44 2.50
C ILE A 75 -3.75 -10.83 3.85
N VAL A 76 -2.78 -10.71 4.76
CA VAL A 76 -3.02 -10.12 6.08
C VAL A 76 -3.51 -8.69 5.96
N ASN A 77 -2.89 -7.90 5.07
CA ASN A 77 -3.32 -6.52 4.85
C ASN A 77 -4.72 -6.44 4.25
N MET A 78 -5.05 -7.34 3.32
CA MET A 78 -6.37 -7.33 2.69
C MET A 78 -7.45 -7.70 3.69
N ILE A 79 -7.21 -8.69 4.54
CA ILE A 79 -8.18 -9.09 5.58
C ILE A 79 -8.36 -7.95 6.58
N SER A 80 -7.25 -7.36 7.03
CA SER A 80 -7.30 -6.23 7.97
C SER A 80 -8.05 -5.05 7.37
N LEU A 81 -7.75 -4.71 6.12
CA LEU A 81 -8.43 -3.61 5.44
C LEU A 81 -9.92 -3.88 5.28
N TYR A 82 -10.29 -5.12 4.94
CA TYR A 82 -11.69 -5.48 4.77
C TYR A 82 -12.47 -5.28 6.06
N PHE A 83 -11.98 -5.81 7.18
CA PHE A 83 -12.70 -5.74 8.44
C PHE A 83 -12.56 -4.40 9.14
N LEU A 84 -11.32 -3.94 9.32
CA LEU A 84 -11.07 -2.69 10.04
C LEU A 84 -11.43 -1.47 9.21
N GLY A 85 -11.17 -1.51 7.90
CA GLY A 85 -11.49 -0.42 7.01
C GLY A 85 -12.99 -0.14 6.98
N ARG A 86 -13.81 -1.19 6.93
CA ARG A 86 -15.26 -1.02 6.94
C ARG A 86 -15.74 -0.39 8.25
N GLN A 87 -15.18 -0.82 9.38
CA GLN A 87 -15.52 -0.24 10.68
C GLN A 87 -15.14 1.23 10.77
N VAL A 88 -13.95 1.58 10.33
CA VAL A 88 -13.47 2.97 10.36
C VAL A 88 -14.30 3.82 9.41
N GLU A 89 -14.59 3.32 8.22
CA GLU A 89 -15.41 4.04 7.25
C GLU A 89 -16.81 4.29 7.78
N GLU A 90 -17.40 3.32 8.47
CA GLU A 90 -18.71 3.45 9.07
C GLU A 90 -18.73 4.50 10.19
N ILE A 91 -17.69 4.52 11.02
CA ILE A 91 -17.62 5.45 12.17
C ILE A 91 -17.29 6.88 11.72
N PHE A 92 -16.31 7.04 10.85
CA PHE A 92 -15.80 8.37 10.46
C PHE A 92 -16.30 8.88 9.13
N GLY A 93 -16.96 8.02 8.34
CA GLY A 93 -17.42 8.38 7.01
C GLY A 93 -16.36 8.13 5.94
N SER A 94 -16.83 8.01 4.69
CA SER A 94 -15.97 7.62 3.58
C SER A 94 -14.87 8.63 3.29
N LYS A 95 -15.21 9.93 3.28
CA LYS A 95 -14.24 10.98 2.98
C LYS A 95 -13.13 11.02 4.03
N GLN A 96 -13.49 10.95 5.31
CA GLN A 96 -12.51 10.99 6.40
C GLN A 96 -11.66 9.72 6.40
N PHE A 97 -12.25 8.56 6.13
CA PHE A 97 -11.49 7.33 6.04
C PHE A 97 -10.49 7.37 4.89
N PHE A 98 -10.88 7.91 3.75
CA PHE A 98 -9.98 8.02 2.60
C PHE A 98 -8.70 8.78 2.98
N PHE A 99 -8.85 9.96 3.58
CA PHE A 99 -7.70 10.76 3.98
C PHE A 99 -6.92 10.12 5.13
N LEU A 100 -7.63 9.54 6.09
CA LEU A 100 -6.98 8.89 7.23
C LEU A 100 -6.10 7.73 6.77
N TYR A 101 -6.59 6.91 5.86
CA TYR A 101 -5.84 5.77 5.33
C TYR A 101 -4.57 6.24 4.61
N LEU A 102 -4.70 7.21 3.72
CA LEU A 102 -3.56 7.71 2.96
C LEU A 102 -2.55 8.42 3.85
N LEU A 103 -3.02 9.28 4.75
CA LEU A 103 -2.13 10.00 5.65
C LEU A 103 -1.40 9.05 6.60
N SER A 104 -2.09 8.06 7.14
CA SER A 104 -1.47 7.09 8.05
C SER A 104 -0.41 6.27 7.33
N GLY A 105 -0.69 5.84 6.10
CA GLY A 105 0.28 5.10 5.30
C GLY A 105 1.49 5.93 4.94
N MET A 106 1.28 7.18 4.53
CA MET A 106 2.37 8.10 4.21
C MET A 106 3.22 8.42 5.44
N MET A 107 2.58 8.64 6.59
CA MET A 107 3.31 8.90 7.84
C MET A 107 4.13 7.70 8.26
N GLY A 108 3.60 6.48 8.12
CA GLY A 108 4.36 5.27 8.38
C GLY A 108 5.61 5.18 7.52
N ASN A 109 5.48 5.46 6.22
CA ASN A 109 6.61 5.46 5.30
C ASN A 109 7.60 6.58 5.63
N LEU A 110 7.10 7.74 6.05
CA LEU A 110 7.96 8.85 6.47
C LEU A 110 8.79 8.47 7.71
N PHE A 111 8.17 7.76 8.68
CA PHE A 111 8.92 7.27 9.83
C PHE A 111 10.00 6.28 9.42
N VAL A 112 9.72 5.38 8.48
CA VAL A 112 10.74 4.46 7.96
C VAL A 112 11.86 5.25 7.30
N PHE A 113 11.54 6.26 6.50
CA PHE A 113 12.53 7.11 5.86
C PHE A 113 13.42 7.82 6.87
N ALA A 114 12.82 8.33 7.96
CA ALA A 114 13.54 9.12 8.96
C ALA A 114 14.40 8.26 9.90
N PHE A 115 13.87 7.09 10.31
CA PHE A 115 14.49 6.32 11.39
C PHE A 115 15.13 5.01 10.94
N THR A 116 14.66 4.43 9.82
CA THR A 116 15.24 3.20 9.26
C THR A 116 15.38 3.34 7.75
N PRO A 117 16.18 4.33 7.28
CA PRO A 117 16.19 4.70 5.86
C PRO A 117 16.67 3.61 4.91
N LYS A 118 17.42 2.63 5.40
CA LYS A 118 17.94 1.54 4.56
C LYS A 118 16.97 0.38 4.41
N THR A 119 15.77 0.50 4.98
CA THR A 119 14.74 -0.54 4.88
C THR A 119 13.88 -0.29 3.65
N LEU A 120 13.66 -1.33 2.84
CA LEU A 120 12.70 -1.29 1.74
C LEU A 120 11.29 -1.37 2.32
N ALA A 121 10.48 -0.36 2.08
CA ALA A 121 9.15 -0.28 2.65
C ALA A 121 8.06 -0.46 1.60
N ALA A 122 7.05 -1.25 1.94
CA ALA A 122 5.89 -1.48 1.11
C ALA A 122 4.70 -1.91 1.98
N GLY A 123 3.50 -1.51 1.53
CA GLY A 123 2.26 -1.84 2.22
C GLY A 123 1.85 -0.80 3.25
N ALA A 124 0.55 -0.79 3.55
CA ALA A 124 -0.04 0.20 4.46
C ALA A 124 0.35 -0.05 5.93
N SER A 125 0.84 -1.24 6.26
CA SER A 125 1.18 -1.63 7.63
C SER A 125 2.67 -1.54 7.95
N THR A 126 3.45 -0.91 7.09
CA THR A 126 4.91 -0.75 7.35
C THR A 126 5.24 0.23 8.51
#